data_5b64ffd83dd5f3f36983ac361ac994e3
#
_entry.id   5b64ffd83dd5f3f36983ac361ac994e3
#
_cell.length_a   1.000
_cell.length_b   1.000
_cell.length_c   1.000
_cell.angle_alpha   90.00
_cell.angle_beta   90.00
_cell.angle_gamma   90.00
#
_symmetry.space_group_name_H-M   'P 1'
#
loop_
_entity.id
_entity.type
_entity.pdbx_description
1 polymer ?
#
loop_
_entity_poly.entity_id
_entity_poly.type
_entity_poly.pdbx_seq_one_letter_code
_entity_poly.pdbx_strand_id
1 'polypeptide(L)'
;RTAPGSTFKPVTAIAGLSEGVITDNDYIYCGGRFDKLPGAPLNCWLLSGHGALSIRDGIANSCNVFFSETAYRLGQNEEGTFNDNTAMQKLIQYANLMGLDKKSGLEISEASPQVSNELPIPSAIGQGTHSYTTSQLARYATVLASSGNVYNLSLLDKSTDSDGNLIEDYTPEMIDHADLSQSIWDDVHAGMEGVITKSNWGIFQDLNVTLAGKTGTAQQSKNRANHSLFIGYAPADNPQIAWAIRIANGYASTNSELVAKDILNYYFGLKDETEILTGQASSASNSNAGTD
;
A
#
# COMPACT_ATOMS: atom_id res chain seq x y z
N ARG A 1 12.01 7.40 7.45
CA ARG A 1 10.66 7.63 6.90
C ARG A 1 10.75 8.05 5.44
N THR A 2 9.75 7.66 4.66
CA THR A 2 9.59 8.09 3.26
C THR A 2 8.10 8.21 2.93
N ALA A 3 7.79 8.87 1.82
CA ALA A 3 6.46 8.80 1.25
C ALA A 3 6.09 7.34 0.93
N PRO A 4 4.83 6.93 1.10
CA PRO A 4 4.37 5.57 0.79
C PRO A 4 4.21 5.34 -0.71
N GLY A 5 4.12 6.39 -1.52
CA GLY A 5 3.74 6.26 -2.93
C GLY A 5 2.43 5.50 -3.10
N SER A 6 2.29 4.78 -4.19
CA SER A 6 1.05 4.07 -4.52
C SER A 6 0.58 3.01 -3.51
N THR A 7 1.38 2.68 -2.47
CA THR A 7 0.90 1.82 -1.37
C THR A 7 -0.17 2.51 -0.51
N PHE A 8 -0.36 3.83 -0.63
CA PHE A 8 -1.43 4.58 0.02
C PHE A 8 -2.79 4.48 -0.69
N LYS A 9 -2.82 4.08 -1.96
CA LYS A 9 -4.06 4.06 -2.76
C LYS A 9 -5.21 3.22 -2.18
N PRO A 10 -4.98 2.09 -1.48
CA PRO A 10 -6.06 1.41 -0.75
C PRO A 10 -6.75 2.30 0.28
N VAL A 11 -6.04 3.20 0.98
CA VAL A 11 -6.67 4.20 1.89
C VAL A 11 -7.61 5.12 1.11
N THR A 12 -7.16 5.62 -0.04
CA THR A 12 -7.99 6.49 -0.90
C THR A 12 -9.20 5.75 -1.47
N ALA A 13 -9.03 4.46 -1.80
CA ALA A 13 -10.14 3.59 -2.23
C ALA A 13 -11.18 3.45 -1.14
N ILE A 14 -10.74 3.12 0.08
CA ILE A 14 -11.60 3.01 1.27
C ILE A 14 -12.34 4.33 1.52
N ALA A 15 -11.62 5.47 1.47
CA ALA A 15 -12.24 6.79 1.63
C ALA A 15 -13.33 7.03 0.58
N GLY A 16 -13.02 6.78 -0.69
CA GLY A 16 -13.98 7.00 -1.77
C GLY A 16 -15.24 6.14 -1.69
N LEU A 17 -15.07 4.87 -1.35
CA LEU A 17 -16.18 3.91 -1.16
C LEU A 17 -17.00 4.27 0.08
N SER A 18 -16.37 4.56 1.22
CA SER A 18 -17.04 4.89 2.47
C SER A 18 -17.84 6.19 2.40
N GLU A 19 -17.32 7.19 1.68
CA GLU A 19 -17.99 8.47 1.47
C GLU A 19 -19.03 8.41 0.32
N GLY A 20 -19.14 7.27 -0.36
CA GLY A 20 -20.08 7.07 -1.46
C GLY A 20 -19.78 7.93 -2.71
N VAL A 21 -18.56 8.49 -2.82
CA VAL A 21 -18.15 9.29 -3.99
C VAL A 21 -17.71 8.42 -5.16
N ILE A 22 -17.44 7.15 -4.88
CA ILE A 22 -17.31 6.05 -5.85
C ILE A 22 -18.04 4.82 -5.31
N THR A 23 -18.50 3.97 -6.22
CA THR A 23 -19.14 2.69 -5.93
C THR A 23 -18.47 1.58 -6.74
N ASP A 24 -18.78 0.31 -6.43
CA ASP A 24 -18.32 -0.86 -7.18
C ASP A 24 -18.79 -0.88 -8.65
N ASN A 25 -19.88 -0.14 -8.95
CA ASN A 25 -20.46 -0.03 -10.28
C ASN A 25 -19.95 1.20 -11.08
N ASP A 26 -19.17 2.07 -10.46
CA ASP A 26 -18.62 3.25 -11.13
C ASP A 26 -17.41 2.91 -11.99
N TYR A 27 -17.32 3.60 -13.12
CA TYR A 27 -16.15 3.58 -13.98
C TYR A 27 -15.57 4.98 -14.12
N ILE A 28 -14.27 5.11 -13.87
CA ILE A 28 -13.51 6.34 -14.07
C ILE A 28 -12.60 6.15 -15.27
N TYR A 29 -12.69 7.08 -16.25
CA TYR A 29 -11.86 7.04 -17.45
C TYR A 29 -10.49 7.66 -17.20
N CYS A 30 -9.44 6.90 -17.47
CA CYS A 30 -8.05 7.35 -17.43
C CYS A 30 -7.55 7.61 -18.84
N GLY A 31 -7.43 8.86 -19.24
CA GLY A 31 -6.80 9.31 -20.48
C GLY A 31 -5.30 9.61 -20.35
N GLY A 32 -4.64 9.14 -19.27
CA GLY A 32 -3.21 9.37 -19.02
C GLY A 32 -2.89 10.62 -18.21
N ARG A 33 -3.87 11.50 -17.98
CA ARG A 33 -3.67 12.76 -17.25
C ARG A 33 -4.94 13.17 -16.50
N PHE A 34 -4.75 13.66 -15.29
CA PHE A 34 -5.76 14.39 -14.50
C PHE A 34 -5.46 15.87 -14.58
N ASP A 35 -6.43 16.69 -15.00
CA ASP A 35 -6.27 18.14 -15.24
C ASP A 35 -7.49 18.98 -14.84
N LYS A 36 -8.38 18.44 -14.01
CA LYS A 36 -9.58 19.15 -13.55
C LYS A 36 -9.28 20.36 -12.65
N LEU A 37 -8.09 20.40 -12.03
CA LEU A 37 -7.67 21.49 -11.17
C LEU A 37 -6.65 22.39 -11.91
N PRO A 38 -6.93 23.70 -12.05
CA PRO A 38 -6.01 24.64 -12.68
C PRO A 38 -4.65 24.66 -11.98
N GLY A 39 -3.56 24.58 -12.75
CA GLY A 39 -2.19 24.68 -12.24
C GLY A 39 -1.62 23.45 -11.55
N ALA A 40 -2.41 22.39 -11.37
CA ALA A 40 -1.99 21.15 -10.70
C ALA A 40 -2.28 19.87 -11.53
N PRO A 41 -1.87 19.80 -12.79
CA PRO A 41 -2.07 18.58 -13.58
C PRO A 41 -1.19 17.46 -13.04
N LEU A 42 -1.74 16.23 -12.98
CA LEU A 42 -1.02 15.04 -12.57
C LEU A 42 -1.09 13.97 -13.65
N ASN A 43 0.06 13.46 -14.05
CA ASN A 43 0.12 12.41 -15.06
C ASN A 43 -0.05 11.03 -14.44
N CYS A 44 -0.73 10.15 -15.17
CA CYS A 44 -0.65 8.72 -14.90
C CYS A 44 0.73 8.19 -15.29
N TRP A 45 1.16 7.11 -14.67
CA TRP A 45 2.38 6.43 -15.07
C TRP A 45 2.25 5.86 -16.49
N LEU A 46 1.05 5.43 -16.89
CA LEU A 46 0.71 5.08 -18.27
C LEU A 46 0.16 6.33 -18.99
N LEU A 47 1.01 7.01 -19.74
CA LEU A 47 0.66 8.26 -20.43
C LEU A 47 -0.41 8.10 -21.52
N SER A 48 -0.52 6.91 -22.10
CA SER A 48 -1.60 6.58 -23.05
C SER A 48 -2.96 6.39 -22.38
N GLY A 49 -2.98 6.30 -21.03
CA GLY A 49 -4.17 6.02 -20.25
C GLY A 49 -4.53 4.54 -20.16
N HIS A 50 -5.31 4.22 -19.14
CA HIS A 50 -5.80 2.86 -18.87
C HIS A 50 -7.21 2.62 -19.43
N GLY A 51 -7.87 3.65 -19.96
CA GLY A 51 -9.28 3.56 -20.34
C GLY A 51 -10.23 3.63 -19.13
N ALA A 52 -11.38 3.00 -19.23
CA ALA A 52 -12.38 2.94 -18.18
C ALA A 52 -11.99 1.87 -17.15
N LEU A 53 -11.91 2.26 -15.86
CA LEU A 53 -11.51 1.41 -14.74
C LEU A 53 -12.58 1.41 -13.67
N SER A 54 -12.91 0.23 -13.14
CA SER A 54 -13.59 0.06 -11.86
C SER A 54 -12.63 0.37 -10.70
N ILE A 55 -13.15 0.41 -9.45
CA ILE A 55 -12.29 0.59 -8.26
C ILE A 55 -11.24 -0.54 -8.14
N ARG A 56 -11.65 -1.79 -8.40
CA ARG A 56 -10.75 -2.96 -8.38
C ARG A 56 -9.64 -2.82 -9.42
N ASP A 57 -9.99 -2.40 -10.64
CA ASP A 57 -9.00 -2.15 -11.70
C ASP A 57 -8.14 -0.92 -11.43
N GLY A 58 -8.68 0.11 -10.78
CA GLY A 58 -7.94 1.28 -10.33
C GLY A 58 -6.81 0.92 -9.36
N ILE A 59 -7.07 0.02 -8.39
CA ILE A 59 -6.08 -0.51 -7.46
C ILE A 59 -5.08 -1.42 -8.21
N ALA A 60 -5.59 -2.38 -8.99
CA ALA A 60 -4.77 -3.36 -9.71
C ALA A 60 -3.77 -2.71 -10.65
N ASN A 61 -4.21 -1.70 -11.42
CA ASN A 61 -3.37 -0.97 -12.37
C ASN A 61 -2.63 0.21 -11.73
N SER A 62 -2.78 0.43 -10.43
CA SER A 62 -2.15 1.58 -9.75
C SER A 62 -2.41 2.92 -10.43
N CYS A 63 -3.63 3.14 -10.95
CA CYS A 63 -3.96 4.26 -11.81
C CYS A 63 -3.96 5.59 -11.06
N ASN A 64 -3.03 6.50 -11.36
CA ASN A 64 -2.97 7.82 -10.71
C ASN A 64 -4.21 8.66 -11.01
N VAL A 65 -4.71 8.63 -12.25
CA VAL A 65 -5.90 9.41 -12.64
C VAL A 65 -7.13 8.96 -11.87
N PHE A 66 -7.32 7.64 -11.69
CA PHE A 66 -8.43 7.11 -10.90
C PHE A 66 -8.45 7.69 -9.48
N PHE A 67 -7.32 7.63 -8.79
CA PHE A 67 -7.24 8.10 -7.40
C PHE A 67 -7.20 9.63 -7.27
N SER A 68 -6.70 10.35 -8.28
CA SER A 68 -6.84 11.81 -8.36
C SER A 68 -8.30 12.22 -8.51
N GLU A 69 -9.05 11.52 -9.35
CA GLU A 69 -10.49 11.75 -9.51
C GLU A 69 -11.26 11.42 -8.24
N THR A 70 -10.91 10.32 -7.56
CA THR A 70 -11.50 9.97 -6.26
C THR A 70 -11.28 11.09 -5.24
N ALA A 71 -10.04 11.60 -5.11
CA ALA A 71 -9.75 12.72 -4.21
C ALA A 71 -10.47 14.01 -4.60
N TYR A 72 -10.61 14.27 -5.88
CA TYR A 72 -11.38 15.40 -6.39
C TYR A 72 -12.85 15.30 -5.96
N ARG A 73 -13.47 14.12 -6.13
CA ARG A 73 -14.85 13.87 -5.70
C ARG A 73 -15.00 13.95 -4.17
N LEU A 74 -14.01 13.49 -3.39
CA LEU A 74 -14.00 13.63 -1.93
C LEU A 74 -14.07 15.09 -1.47
N GLY A 75 -13.49 16.01 -2.25
CA GLY A 75 -13.50 17.46 -1.95
C GLY A 75 -14.68 18.21 -2.53
N GLN A 76 -15.53 17.60 -3.35
CA GLN A 76 -16.69 18.28 -3.91
C GLN A 76 -17.82 18.44 -2.88
N ASN A 77 -18.45 19.61 -2.91
CA ASN A 77 -19.74 19.84 -2.24
C ASN A 77 -20.91 19.45 -3.18
N GLU A 78 -22.14 19.60 -2.70
CA GLU A 78 -23.36 19.29 -3.48
C GLU A 78 -23.48 20.12 -4.78
N GLU A 79 -22.86 21.30 -4.83
CA GLU A 79 -22.82 22.16 -6.01
C GLU A 79 -21.69 21.81 -6.98
N GLY A 80 -20.88 20.78 -6.66
CA GLY A 80 -19.73 20.35 -7.48
C GLY A 80 -18.48 21.21 -7.32
N THR A 81 -18.47 22.15 -6.33
CA THR A 81 -17.29 22.98 -6.07
C THR A 81 -16.28 22.18 -5.26
N PHE A 82 -15.03 22.16 -5.72
CA PHE A 82 -13.93 21.48 -5.03
C PHE A 82 -13.36 22.32 -3.88
N ASN A 83 -13.13 21.68 -2.75
CA ASN A 83 -12.50 22.26 -1.57
C ASN A 83 -11.35 21.38 -1.09
N ASP A 84 -10.12 21.91 -1.12
CA ASP A 84 -8.90 21.21 -0.71
C ASP A 84 -8.98 20.71 0.74
N ASN A 85 -9.47 21.53 1.66
CA ASN A 85 -9.56 21.15 3.08
C ASN A 85 -10.52 19.99 3.30
N THR A 86 -11.65 19.97 2.61
CA THR A 86 -12.62 18.86 2.71
C THR A 86 -11.99 17.55 2.22
N ALA A 87 -11.34 17.58 1.07
CA ALA A 87 -10.64 16.42 0.55
C ALA A 87 -9.54 15.92 1.51
N MET A 88 -8.72 16.86 2.03
CA MET A 88 -7.65 16.51 2.97
C MET A 88 -8.18 15.93 4.28
N GLN A 89 -9.20 16.52 4.87
CA GLN A 89 -9.79 16.02 6.12
C GLN A 89 -10.29 14.58 5.97
N LYS A 90 -10.94 14.25 4.86
CA LYS A 90 -11.37 12.88 4.56
C LYS A 90 -10.18 11.94 4.39
N LEU A 91 -9.17 12.30 3.61
CA LEU A 91 -7.96 11.48 3.44
C LEU A 91 -7.24 11.23 4.78
N ILE A 92 -7.13 12.26 5.64
CA ILE A 92 -6.56 12.14 6.99
C ILE A 92 -7.40 11.21 7.85
N GLN A 93 -8.73 11.36 7.84
CA GLN A 93 -9.63 10.50 8.61
C GLN A 93 -9.42 9.02 8.28
N TYR A 94 -9.39 8.66 7.00
CA TYR A 94 -9.22 7.26 6.60
C TYR A 94 -7.77 6.77 6.76
N ALA A 95 -6.77 7.64 6.65
CA ALA A 95 -5.39 7.29 7.02
C ALA A 95 -5.28 6.96 8.52
N ASN A 96 -5.94 7.75 9.38
CA ASN A 96 -5.98 7.51 10.83
C ASN A 96 -6.74 6.21 11.15
N LEU A 97 -7.85 5.95 10.47
CA LEU A 97 -8.60 4.70 10.60
C LEU A 97 -7.75 3.47 10.27
N MET A 98 -6.81 3.61 9.33
CA MET A 98 -5.84 2.56 8.99
C MET A 98 -4.60 2.56 9.92
N GLY A 99 -4.61 3.32 11.00
CA GLY A 99 -3.53 3.39 11.98
C GLY A 99 -2.28 4.12 11.52
N LEU A 100 -2.32 4.86 10.41
CA LEU A 100 -1.16 5.56 9.84
C LEU A 100 -0.79 6.86 10.59
N ASP A 101 -1.57 7.28 11.57
CA ASP A 101 -1.30 8.42 12.45
C ASP A 101 -0.49 8.07 13.71
N LYS A 102 -0.29 6.78 13.98
CA LYS A 102 0.33 6.26 15.21
C LYS A 102 1.63 5.52 14.91
N LYS A 103 2.55 5.50 15.86
CA LYS A 103 3.70 4.60 15.84
C LYS A 103 3.25 3.15 15.83
N SER A 104 4.06 2.26 15.27
CA SER A 104 3.68 0.86 15.07
C SER A 104 3.53 0.04 16.35
N GLY A 105 4.05 0.52 17.48
CA GLY A 105 4.00 -0.16 18.77
C GLY A 105 5.25 -0.95 19.14
N LEU A 106 6.23 -1.06 18.23
CA LEU A 106 7.49 -1.75 18.50
C LEU A 106 8.21 -1.19 19.73
N GLU A 107 8.86 -2.04 20.51
CA GLU A 107 9.60 -1.71 21.74
C GLU A 107 10.87 -0.89 21.48
N ILE A 108 11.26 -0.73 20.21
CA ILE A 108 12.42 0.08 19.82
C ILE A 108 12.03 1.51 19.44
N SER A 109 13.01 2.41 19.43
CA SER A 109 12.79 3.80 19.02
C SER A 109 12.31 3.89 17.58
N GLU A 110 11.17 4.52 17.40
CA GLU A 110 10.54 4.73 16.09
C GLU A 110 10.21 6.21 15.87
N ALA A 111 10.46 6.70 14.66
CA ALA A 111 10.07 8.04 14.26
C ALA A 111 8.53 8.14 14.16
N SER A 112 7.97 9.26 14.61
CA SER A 112 6.52 9.49 14.50
C SER A 112 6.09 9.53 13.03
N PRO A 113 4.95 8.93 12.67
CA PRO A 113 4.41 9.03 11.32
C PRO A 113 4.00 10.46 10.98
N GLN A 114 3.86 10.72 9.70
CA GLN A 114 3.31 11.96 9.20
C GLN A 114 2.26 11.64 8.14
N VAL A 115 1.00 11.85 8.46
CA VAL A 115 -0.07 11.89 7.48
C VAL A 115 0.02 13.22 6.75
N SER A 116 -0.13 13.23 5.43
CA SER A 116 -0.12 14.46 4.65
C SER A 116 -1.28 15.36 5.07
N ASN A 117 -1.03 16.66 5.11
CA ASN A 117 -2.00 17.68 5.48
C ASN A 117 -2.17 18.79 4.41
N GLU A 118 -1.62 18.57 3.24
CA GLU A 118 -1.69 19.49 2.11
C GLU A 118 -1.72 18.75 0.78
N LEU A 119 -2.13 19.44 -0.29
CA LEU A 119 -2.13 18.90 -1.64
C LEU A 119 -2.94 17.59 -1.78
N PRO A 120 -4.28 17.64 -1.67
CA PRO A 120 -5.10 16.42 -1.62
C PRO A 120 -4.91 15.48 -2.81
N ILE A 121 -4.74 16.02 -4.03
CA ILE A 121 -4.56 15.19 -5.23
C ILE A 121 -3.25 14.39 -5.20
N PRO A 122 -2.06 15.00 -4.97
CA PRO A 122 -0.84 14.23 -4.74
C PRO A 122 -0.91 13.31 -3.53
N SER A 123 -1.56 13.74 -2.44
CA SER A 123 -1.68 12.94 -1.20
C SER A 123 -2.48 11.66 -1.43
N ALA A 124 -3.53 11.69 -2.23
CA ALA A 124 -4.34 10.53 -2.56
C ALA A 124 -3.58 9.39 -3.28
N ILE A 125 -2.46 9.71 -3.92
CA ILE A 125 -1.57 8.72 -4.54
C ILE A 125 -0.32 8.45 -3.70
N GLY A 126 -0.31 8.87 -2.43
CA GLY A 126 0.76 8.63 -1.47
C GLY A 126 1.98 9.53 -1.63
N GLN A 127 1.82 10.66 -2.32
CA GLN A 127 2.79 11.75 -2.39
C GLN A 127 2.41 12.85 -1.39
N GLY A 128 2.65 14.13 -1.68
CA GLY A 128 2.43 15.20 -0.73
C GLY A 128 3.46 15.15 0.40
N THR A 129 3.02 15.39 1.64
CA THR A 129 3.89 15.40 2.83
C THR A 129 3.84 14.12 3.65
N HIS A 130 3.24 13.04 3.13
CA HIS A 130 3.26 11.73 3.79
C HIS A 130 4.66 11.26 4.09
N SER A 131 4.89 10.72 5.30
CA SER A 131 6.19 10.16 5.69
C SER A 131 6.04 9.07 6.75
N TYR A 132 6.32 7.82 6.36
CA TYR A 132 6.16 6.64 7.22
C TYR A 132 7.43 5.82 7.35
N THR A 133 7.58 5.10 8.46
CA THR A 133 8.58 4.04 8.62
C THR A 133 8.10 2.77 7.92
N THR A 134 9.00 1.83 7.68
CA THR A 134 8.65 0.52 7.12
C THR A 134 7.78 -0.28 8.10
N SER A 135 8.02 -0.15 9.42
CA SER A 135 7.19 -0.76 10.47
C SER A 135 5.75 -0.22 10.49
N GLN A 136 5.56 1.09 10.30
CA GLN A 136 4.21 1.67 10.17
C GLN A 136 3.48 1.14 8.92
N LEU A 137 4.18 0.98 7.81
CA LEU A 137 3.60 0.37 6.61
C LEU A 137 3.33 -1.14 6.80
N ALA A 138 4.16 -1.86 7.58
CA ALA A 138 3.91 -3.25 7.92
C ALA A 138 2.63 -3.39 8.76
N ARG A 139 2.46 -2.55 9.80
CA ARG A 139 1.20 -2.52 10.55
C ARG A 139 0.00 -2.20 9.64
N TYR A 140 0.11 -1.22 8.77
CA TYR A 140 -0.93 -0.91 7.81
C TYR A 140 -1.26 -2.12 6.90
N ALA A 141 -0.25 -2.88 6.47
CA ALA A 141 -0.49 -4.12 5.73
C ALA A 141 -1.28 -5.16 6.55
N THR A 142 -1.05 -5.25 7.88
CA THR A 142 -1.87 -6.12 8.74
C THR A 142 -3.30 -5.64 8.90
N VAL A 143 -3.53 -4.33 8.90
CA VAL A 143 -4.90 -3.75 8.92
C VAL A 143 -5.67 -4.14 7.66
N LEU A 144 -5.03 -4.03 6.49
CA LEU A 144 -5.62 -4.47 5.23
C LEU A 144 -5.90 -5.99 5.24
N ALA A 145 -4.93 -6.80 5.68
CA ALA A 145 -5.03 -8.25 5.74
C ALA A 145 -6.15 -8.75 6.67
N SER A 146 -6.40 -8.04 7.77
CA SER A 146 -7.36 -8.43 8.81
C SER A 146 -8.71 -7.71 8.71
N SER A 147 -8.98 -7.03 7.59
CA SER A 147 -10.21 -6.26 7.39
C SER A 147 -10.49 -5.27 8.53
N GLY A 148 -9.46 -4.52 8.93
CA GLY A 148 -9.61 -3.38 9.81
C GLY A 148 -9.03 -3.50 11.22
N ASN A 149 -8.49 -4.64 11.64
CA ASN A 149 -7.90 -4.75 12.96
C ASN A 149 -6.54 -4.04 13.04
N VAL A 150 -6.43 -3.07 13.93
CA VAL A 150 -5.20 -2.31 14.16
C VAL A 150 -4.50 -2.86 15.40
N TYR A 151 -3.35 -3.52 15.21
CA TYR A 151 -2.56 -4.08 16.30
C TYR A 151 -1.32 -3.24 16.59
N ASN A 152 -0.87 -3.25 17.86
CA ASN A 152 0.52 -2.93 18.14
C ASN A 152 1.41 -4.06 17.62
N LEU A 153 2.49 -3.70 16.94
CA LEU A 153 3.51 -4.67 16.55
C LEU A 153 4.48 -4.89 17.74
N SER A 154 5.06 -6.08 17.82
CA SER A 154 6.08 -6.43 18.80
C SER A 154 7.25 -7.16 18.15
N LEU A 155 8.45 -6.95 18.66
CA LEU A 155 9.64 -7.76 18.39
C LEU A 155 9.80 -8.88 19.42
N LEU A 156 9.05 -8.80 20.54
CA LEU A 156 9.01 -9.83 21.55
C LEU A 156 8.01 -10.92 21.13
N ASP A 157 8.51 -12.13 20.99
CA ASP A 157 7.71 -13.33 20.73
C ASP A 157 7.34 -13.99 22.06
N LYS A 158 8.37 -14.37 22.85
CA LYS A 158 8.23 -15.01 24.15
C LYS A 158 9.48 -14.85 24.99
N SER A 159 9.36 -15.05 26.29
CA SER A 159 10.49 -15.23 27.18
C SER A 159 10.50 -16.63 27.79
N THR A 160 11.69 -17.21 27.94
CA THR A 160 11.90 -18.54 28.56
C THR A 160 12.95 -18.46 29.66
N ASP A 161 12.89 -19.43 30.59
CA ASP A 161 13.96 -19.62 31.57
C ASP A 161 15.20 -20.27 30.94
N SER A 162 16.25 -20.51 31.72
CA SER A 162 17.49 -21.17 31.28
C SER A 162 17.29 -22.60 30.80
N ASP A 163 16.20 -23.24 31.20
CA ASP A 163 15.87 -24.63 30.89
C ASP A 163 14.93 -24.72 29.67
N GLY A 164 14.55 -23.55 29.11
CA GLY A 164 13.67 -23.42 27.93
C GLY A 164 12.18 -23.45 28.26
N ASN A 165 11.79 -23.41 29.54
CA ASN A 165 10.38 -23.33 29.91
C ASN A 165 9.84 -21.93 29.65
N LEU A 166 8.61 -21.85 29.13
CA LEU A 166 7.94 -20.58 28.86
C LEU A 166 7.70 -19.82 30.17
N ILE A 167 8.20 -18.57 30.25
CA ILE A 167 7.91 -17.62 31.33
C ILE A 167 6.74 -16.74 30.93
N GLU A 168 6.80 -16.16 29.72
CA GLU A 168 5.81 -15.22 29.19
C GLU A 168 5.69 -15.40 27.69
N ASP A 169 4.47 -15.42 27.20
CA ASP A 169 4.15 -15.44 25.77
C ASP A 169 3.63 -14.08 25.33
N TYR A 170 3.95 -13.68 24.10
CA TYR A 170 3.42 -12.45 23.54
C TYR A 170 1.95 -12.61 23.20
N THR A 171 1.14 -11.65 23.63
CA THR A 171 -0.27 -11.55 23.25
C THR A 171 -0.45 -10.31 22.37
N PRO A 172 -0.91 -10.46 21.13
CA PRO A 172 -1.19 -9.31 20.26
C PRO A 172 -2.20 -8.35 20.89
N GLU A 173 -1.86 -7.07 20.94
CA GLU A 173 -2.73 -6.01 21.45
C GLU A 173 -3.43 -5.32 20.28
N MET A 174 -4.73 -5.55 20.17
CA MET A 174 -5.58 -4.80 19.23
C MET A 174 -5.93 -3.45 19.86
N ILE A 175 -5.49 -2.36 19.26
CA ILE A 175 -5.65 -0.99 19.77
C ILE A 175 -6.79 -0.23 19.13
N ASP A 176 -7.27 -0.69 17.95
CA ASP A 176 -8.35 -0.05 17.20
C ASP A 176 -8.95 -1.03 16.20
N HIS A 177 -10.13 -0.68 15.64
CA HIS A 177 -10.77 -1.45 14.57
C HIS A 177 -11.48 -0.50 13.60
N ALA A 178 -11.20 -0.66 12.32
CA ALA A 178 -11.90 0.06 11.26
C ALA A 178 -13.23 -0.63 10.93
N ASP A 179 -14.32 -0.16 11.52
CA ASP A 179 -15.67 -0.68 11.28
C ASP A 179 -16.18 -0.21 9.91
N LEU A 180 -15.89 -0.99 8.88
CA LEU A 180 -16.30 -0.77 7.49
C LEU A 180 -17.15 -1.94 7.00
N SER A 181 -18.03 -1.67 6.02
CA SER A 181 -18.82 -2.74 5.40
C SER A 181 -17.93 -3.77 4.71
N GLN A 182 -18.35 -5.04 4.74
CA GLN A 182 -17.61 -6.13 4.08
C GLN A 182 -17.41 -5.86 2.59
N SER A 183 -18.37 -5.21 1.93
CA SER A 183 -18.28 -4.89 0.50
C SER A 183 -17.08 -3.96 0.19
N ILE A 184 -16.75 -3.03 1.09
CA ILE A 184 -15.57 -2.16 0.92
C ILE A 184 -14.28 -2.99 1.00
N TRP A 185 -14.20 -3.90 1.98
CA TRP A 185 -13.06 -4.81 2.10
C TRP A 185 -12.93 -5.73 0.89
N ASP A 186 -14.05 -6.29 0.41
CA ASP A 186 -14.07 -7.18 -0.76
C ASP A 186 -13.54 -6.46 -2.02
N ASP A 187 -13.89 -5.19 -2.23
CA ASP A 187 -13.40 -4.40 -3.36
C ASP A 187 -11.91 -4.10 -3.25
N VAL A 188 -11.45 -3.74 -2.05
CA VAL A 188 -10.03 -3.43 -1.81
C VAL A 188 -9.18 -4.69 -1.95
N HIS A 189 -9.60 -5.81 -1.35
CA HIS A 189 -8.89 -7.09 -1.43
C HIS A 189 -8.81 -7.59 -2.87
N ALA A 190 -9.94 -7.60 -3.60
CA ALA A 190 -9.96 -7.99 -5.01
C ALA A 190 -9.07 -7.10 -5.88
N GLY A 191 -9.01 -5.79 -5.58
CA GLY A 191 -8.09 -4.86 -6.24
C GLY A 191 -6.63 -5.19 -5.94
N MET A 192 -6.28 -5.52 -4.68
CA MET A 192 -4.93 -5.90 -4.27
C MET A 192 -4.50 -7.27 -4.81
N GLU A 193 -5.41 -8.24 -4.91
CA GLU A 193 -5.19 -9.50 -5.62
C GLU A 193 -4.96 -9.25 -7.12
N GLY A 194 -5.70 -8.31 -7.69
CA GLY A 194 -5.53 -7.86 -9.07
C GLY A 194 -4.15 -7.30 -9.39
N VAL A 195 -3.46 -6.68 -8.42
CA VAL A 195 -2.05 -6.26 -8.59
C VAL A 195 -1.18 -7.48 -8.92
N ILE A 196 -1.38 -8.57 -8.22
CA ILE A 196 -0.59 -9.80 -8.39
C ILE A 196 -0.95 -10.53 -9.68
N THR A 197 -2.23 -10.66 -9.97
CA THR A 197 -2.72 -11.50 -11.08
C THR A 197 -2.70 -10.80 -12.44
N LYS A 198 -2.78 -9.45 -12.45
CA LYS A 198 -2.85 -8.67 -13.71
C LYS A 198 -1.55 -7.94 -14.06
N SER A 199 -0.78 -7.49 -13.05
CA SER A 199 0.32 -6.54 -13.27
C SER A 199 1.71 -7.07 -12.92
N ASN A 200 1.83 -8.25 -12.34
CA ASN A 200 3.05 -8.73 -11.73
C ASN A 200 4.10 -9.30 -12.68
N TRP A 201 3.93 -9.16 -13.97
CA TRP A 201 4.90 -9.65 -14.97
C TRP A 201 5.32 -11.12 -14.77
N GLY A 202 4.45 -11.93 -14.17
CA GLY A 202 4.74 -13.34 -13.87
C GLY A 202 5.69 -13.58 -12.69
N ILE A 203 6.01 -12.55 -11.89
CA ILE A 203 6.95 -12.68 -10.76
C ILE A 203 6.51 -13.80 -9.80
N PHE A 204 5.22 -13.85 -9.49
CA PHE A 204 4.67 -14.77 -8.48
C PHE A 204 4.03 -16.03 -9.06
N GLN A 205 4.14 -16.29 -10.37
CA GLN A 205 3.45 -17.41 -11.05
C GLN A 205 3.82 -18.79 -10.50
N ASP A 206 5.02 -18.94 -9.98
CA ASP A 206 5.54 -20.19 -9.42
C ASP A 206 5.28 -20.34 -7.92
N LEU A 207 4.70 -19.33 -7.26
CA LEU A 207 4.21 -19.45 -5.90
C LEU A 207 2.82 -20.09 -5.89
N ASN A 208 2.71 -21.24 -5.27
CA ASN A 208 1.43 -21.94 -5.12
C ASN A 208 0.65 -21.43 -3.90
N VAL A 209 0.62 -20.08 -3.73
CA VAL A 209 -0.05 -19.38 -2.64
C VAL A 209 -0.74 -18.15 -3.23
N THR A 210 -1.98 -17.88 -2.79
CA THR A 210 -2.71 -16.67 -3.19
C THR A 210 -2.12 -15.44 -2.49
N LEU A 211 -1.97 -14.35 -3.21
CA LEU A 211 -1.36 -13.12 -2.70
C LEU A 211 -2.25 -11.92 -2.95
N ALA A 212 -2.25 -10.99 -2.02
CA ALA A 212 -2.76 -9.65 -2.22
C ALA A 212 -1.68 -8.62 -1.87
N GLY A 213 -1.53 -7.58 -2.67
CA GLY A 213 -0.48 -6.60 -2.43
C GLY A 213 -0.69 -5.29 -3.15
N LYS A 214 0.17 -4.33 -2.85
CA LYS A 214 0.23 -3.05 -3.54
C LYS A 214 1.67 -2.61 -3.70
N THR A 215 2.06 -2.41 -4.93
CA THR A 215 3.34 -1.81 -5.30
C THR A 215 3.34 -0.30 -5.05
N GLY A 216 4.52 0.24 -4.83
CA GLY A 216 4.69 1.68 -4.68
C GLY A 216 6.07 2.14 -5.15
N THR A 217 6.08 3.32 -5.73
CA THR A 217 7.29 4.03 -6.08
C THR A 217 7.24 5.41 -5.43
N ALA A 218 8.18 5.67 -4.54
CA ALA A 218 8.25 6.94 -3.82
C ALA A 218 9.39 7.80 -4.34
N GLN A 219 9.04 8.95 -4.91
CA GLN A 219 10.00 9.93 -5.40
C GLN A 219 10.50 10.79 -4.24
N GLN A 220 11.82 10.87 -4.03
CA GLN A 220 12.43 11.78 -3.06
C GLN A 220 12.90 13.09 -3.68
N SER A 221 13.52 13.00 -4.84
CA SER A 221 14.04 14.16 -5.56
C SER A 221 14.24 13.83 -7.03
N LYS A 222 14.29 14.85 -7.88
CA LYS A 222 14.54 14.69 -9.32
C LYS A 222 15.89 14.05 -9.66
N ASN A 223 16.84 14.07 -8.71
CA ASN A 223 18.24 13.66 -8.95
C ASN A 223 18.59 12.32 -8.27
N ARG A 224 17.62 11.62 -7.69
CA ARG A 224 17.83 10.32 -7.03
C ARG A 224 16.83 9.31 -7.57
N ALA A 225 17.26 8.06 -7.64
CA ALA A 225 16.36 6.98 -7.97
C ALA A 225 15.22 6.88 -6.93
N ASN A 226 14.06 6.47 -7.39
CA ASN A 226 12.89 6.28 -6.55
C ASN A 226 13.12 5.16 -5.53
N HIS A 227 12.45 5.22 -4.40
CA HIS A 227 12.35 4.07 -3.50
C HIS A 227 11.38 3.06 -4.09
N SER A 228 11.77 1.79 -4.05
CA SER A 228 10.91 0.67 -4.38
C SER A 228 10.16 0.24 -3.12
N LEU A 229 8.83 0.12 -3.20
CA LEU A 229 7.97 -0.31 -2.10
C LEU A 229 7.03 -1.42 -2.55
N PHE A 230 6.77 -2.34 -1.65
CA PHE A 230 5.73 -3.35 -1.81
C PHE A 230 5.17 -3.73 -0.44
N ILE A 231 3.86 -3.58 -0.27
CA ILE A 231 3.12 -4.09 0.89
C ILE A 231 2.19 -5.20 0.43
N GLY A 232 1.90 -6.13 1.32
CA GLY A 232 0.96 -7.19 1.00
C GLY A 232 0.77 -8.18 2.12
N TYR A 233 0.02 -9.23 1.83
CA TYR A 233 -0.25 -10.33 2.74
C TYR A 233 -0.54 -11.62 1.96
N ALA A 234 -0.38 -12.75 2.62
CA ALA A 234 -0.58 -14.09 2.08
C ALA A 234 -0.98 -15.11 3.17
N PRO A 235 -1.77 -16.18 2.82
CA PRO A 235 -2.63 -16.26 1.64
C PRO A 235 -3.66 -15.14 1.58
N ALA A 236 -4.16 -14.79 0.39
CA ALA A 236 -5.11 -13.68 0.25
C ALA A 236 -6.45 -13.94 0.95
N ASP A 237 -6.89 -15.19 0.96
CA ASP A 237 -8.16 -15.65 1.54
C ASP A 237 -8.08 -15.94 3.05
N ASN A 238 -6.90 -16.27 3.57
CA ASN A 238 -6.65 -16.54 4.99
C ASN A 238 -5.26 -16.07 5.40
N PRO A 239 -5.02 -14.76 5.58
CA PRO A 239 -3.70 -14.20 5.80
C PRO A 239 -2.97 -14.78 7.01
N GLN A 240 -1.74 -15.25 6.78
CA GLN A 240 -0.83 -15.77 7.81
C GLN A 240 0.40 -14.88 7.97
N ILE A 241 0.78 -14.16 6.93
CA ILE A 241 1.87 -13.21 6.92
C ILE A 241 1.46 -11.93 6.20
N ALA A 242 1.84 -10.79 6.77
CA ALA A 242 1.78 -9.50 6.09
C ALA A 242 3.18 -8.87 6.05
N TRP A 243 3.48 -8.09 5.04
CA TRP A 243 4.79 -7.50 4.85
C TRP A 243 4.74 -6.05 4.39
N ALA A 244 5.82 -5.34 4.66
CA ALA A 244 6.17 -4.10 4.00
C ALA A 244 7.66 -4.12 3.67
N ILE A 245 7.98 -3.93 2.41
CA ILE A 245 9.34 -3.91 1.89
C ILE A 245 9.62 -2.53 1.32
N ARG A 246 10.78 -1.98 1.67
CA ARG A 246 11.28 -0.74 1.11
C ARG A 246 12.76 -0.87 0.75
N ILE A 247 13.07 -0.71 -0.51
CA ILE A 247 14.44 -0.65 -1.01
C ILE A 247 14.76 0.82 -1.31
N ALA A 248 15.67 1.39 -0.52
CA ALA A 248 16.09 2.77 -0.72
C ALA A 248 16.81 2.91 -2.06
N ASN A 249 16.34 3.87 -2.89
CA ASN A 249 16.83 4.04 -4.26
C ASN A 249 16.74 2.77 -5.12
N GLY A 250 15.68 1.99 -4.89
CA GLY A 250 15.47 0.68 -5.50
C GLY A 250 14.94 0.71 -6.94
N TYR A 251 14.85 1.87 -7.55
CA TYR A 251 14.39 2.14 -8.93
C TYR A 251 12.92 1.77 -9.19
N ALA A 252 12.62 0.50 -9.36
CA ALA A 252 11.29 -0.01 -9.71
C ALA A 252 10.71 -0.87 -8.58
N SER A 253 9.37 -0.86 -8.46
CA SER A 253 8.64 -1.70 -7.48
C SER A 253 8.91 -3.19 -7.65
N THR A 254 9.21 -3.64 -8.87
CA THR A 254 9.61 -5.02 -9.18
C THR A 254 10.73 -5.55 -8.27
N ASN A 255 11.69 -4.70 -7.87
CA ASN A 255 12.76 -5.13 -6.99
C ASN A 255 12.27 -5.48 -5.58
N SER A 256 11.29 -4.76 -5.05
CA SER A 256 10.66 -5.11 -3.75
C SER A 256 9.72 -6.33 -3.87
N GLU A 257 9.11 -6.55 -5.02
CA GLU A 257 8.32 -7.76 -5.28
C GLU A 257 9.20 -9.02 -5.32
N LEU A 258 10.40 -8.95 -5.93
CA LEU A 258 11.36 -10.06 -5.94
C LEU A 258 11.81 -10.43 -4.52
N VAL A 259 12.09 -9.44 -3.66
CA VAL A 259 12.40 -9.68 -2.24
C VAL A 259 11.21 -10.32 -1.51
N ALA A 260 9.97 -9.86 -1.78
CA ALA A 260 8.77 -10.49 -1.22
C ALA A 260 8.65 -11.96 -1.64
N LYS A 261 8.90 -12.25 -2.91
CA LYS A 261 8.87 -13.63 -3.44
C LYS A 261 9.84 -14.54 -2.69
N ASP A 262 11.06 -14.07 -2.44
CA ASP A 262 12.06 -14.86 -1.71
C ASP A 262 11.63 -15.08 -0.25
N ILE A 263 11.11 -14.05 0.43
CA ILE A 263 10.56 -14.18 1.78
C ILE A 263 9.42 -15.19 1.81
N LEU A 264 8.50 -15.15 0.86
CA LEU A 264 7.36 -16.05 0.78
C LEU A 264 7.77 -17.49 0.45
N ASN A 265 8.74 -17.68 -0.45
CA ASN A 265 9.32 -19.00 -0.72
C ASN A 265 9.87 -19.64 0.57
N TYR A 266 10.59 -18.87 1.38
CA TYR A 266 11.13 -19.33 2.64
C TYR A 266 10.03 -19.58 3.68
N TYR A 267 9.13 -18.61 3.88
CA TYR A 267 8.08 -18.69 4.90
C TYR A 267 7.13 -19.88 4.71
N PHE A 268 6.76 -20.17 3.46
CA PHE A 268 5.87 -21.28 3.13
C PHE A 268 6.64 -22.60 2.88
N GLY A 269 7.95 -22.62 3.08
CA GLY A 269 8.79 -23.82 2.88
C GLY A 269 8.81 -24.33 1.44
N LEU A 270 8.66 -23.43 0.47
CA LEU A 270 8.65 -23.75 -0.96
C LEU A 270 10.07 -23.88 -1.52
N LYS A 271 11.03 -23.18 -0.91
CA LYS A 271 12.47 -23.24 -1.22
C LYS A 271 13.30 -23.20 0.05
N ASP A 272 14.41 -23.87 0.03
CA ASP A 272 15.41 -23.82 1.10
C ASP A 272 16.21 -22.50 1.06
N GLU A 273 16.76 -22.09 2.20
CA GLU A 273 17.59 -20.89 2.33
C GLU A 273 18.76 -20.87 1.32
N THR A 274 19.38 -22.04 1.06
CA THR A 274 20.48 -22.17 0.10
C THR A 274 20.08 -21.96 -1.35
N GLU A 275 18.81 -22.18 -1.67
CA GLU A 275 18.25 -21.92 -3.00
C GLU A 275 17.92 -20.44 -3.20
N ILE A 276 17.62 -19.74 -2.10
CA ILE A 276 17.28 -18.32 -2.08
C ILE A 276 18.54 -17.47 -1.98
N LEU A 277 19.44 -17.78 -1.01
CA LEU A 277 20.67 -17.04 -0.75
C LEU A 277 21.83 -17.63 -1.56
N THR A 278 21.80 -17.46 -2.86
CA THR A 278 22.83 -18.03 -3.78
C THR A 278 24.19 -17.33 -3.67
N GLY A 279 24.31 -16.23 -2.95
CA GLY A 279 25.53 -15.39 -2.92
C GLY A 279 25.83 -14.65 -4.23
N GLN A 280 24.97 -14.81 -5.23
CA GLN A 280 25.07 -14.12 -6.52
C GLN A 280 24.07 -12.97 -6.55
N ALA A 281 24.55 -11.74 -6.74
CA ALA A 281 23.67 -10.63 -7.01
C ALA A 281 22.96 -10.89 -8.36
N SER A 282 21.61 -10.90 -8.34
CA SER A 282 20.85 -10.86 -9.59
C SER A 282 21.19 -9.56 -10.31
N SER A 283 21.48 -9.62 -11.62
CA SER A 283 21.69 -8.42 -12.42
C SER A 283 20.42 -7.57 -12.35
N ALA A 284 20.52 -6.39 -11.71
CA ALA A 284 19.43 -5.41 -11.73
C ALA A 284 19.11 -5.13 -13.20
N SER A 285 17.89 -5.40 -13.61
CA SER A 285 17.43 -4.94 -14.92
C SER A 285 17.37 -3.41 -14.87
N ASN A 286 18.31 -2.75 -15.52
CA ASN A 286 18.32 -1.30 -15.73
C ASN A 286 17.21 -0.85 -16.70
N SER A 287 16.10 -1.57 -16.77
CA SER A 287 14.95 -1.10 -17.52
C SER A 287 14.40 0.13 -16.79
N ASN A 288 14.38 1.26 -17.49
CA ASN A 288 13.57 2.43 -17.16
C ASN A 288 12.08 2.02 -17.23
N ALA A 289 11.68 1.10 -16.35
CA ALA A 289 10.27 0.79 -16.15
C ALA A 289 9.62 2.04 -15.63
N GLY A 290 8.54 2.43 -16.26
CA GLY A 290 7.78 3.60 -15.89
C GLY A 290 7.49 3.58 -14.38
N THR A 291 7.55 4.75 -13.79
CA THR A 291 7.19 4.96 -12.38
C THR A 291 5.71 4.60 -12.19
N ASP A 292 5.42 3.61 -11.36
CA ASP A 292 4.07 3.30 -10.90
C ASP A 292 3.38 4.50 -10.25
#